data_560c8abb3ddb94f6257a6bf7102057c1
#
_entry.id   560c8abb3ddb94f6257a6bf7102057c1
#
_cell.length_a   1.000
_cell.length_b   1.000
_cell.length_c   1.000
_cell.angle_alpha   90.00
_cell.angle_beta   90.00
_cell.angle_gamma   90.00
#
_symmetry.space_group_name_H-M   'P 1'
#
loop_
_entity.id
_entity.type
_entity.pdbx_description
1 polymer ?
#
loop_
_entity_poly.entity_id
_entity_poly.type
_entity_poly.pdbx_seq_one_letter_code
_entity_poly.pdbx_strand_id
1 'polypeptide(L)'
;MSRQFQHLLSPIQIGSHILKSRMIAPQALPHYLQGSEPYPSEAIIHHVSNIAKNGAAIVAFGAWDDTDQRKAGGTASHFPMFDYSDPSNETYVCKLVDCIHFYDSLASIYLMPLEMPNFQPKPSMDKPFPMWFSPVEKVSEITQTMMQDMIDLAVKKALYFQQLGFDMISLQMSYREFMHIGLSKFFSPLTNDRTDEYGGDAVGRGKLALDMCRAIKAACGKDFLIDLWIAGEEEPGGITAEDTVSFAKAAEGIVDILQIRGGNINPVHPTGFNSCESEPITLHVAKKVKESGAKLVVAAAGGYGNPRYNERFIAEGMLDMVAIGRQFICDSNYGKKIYEDRPEDIVPCQRCAKCHVPYEKGPWIFVCSGNPTMGIADRLDKMVSPAVCPKKVAVVGGGIAGMEATLEASRRGHRVTLYEKSAQLGGQLLHADYPEFKWPLRNFKDYMIRQVLKANITLKLGTEATPAVIAAEGYDAVIVAIGAEPKNLSIPGADSKKVVMPIAVYGHEEELGKIIVVVG
;
A
#
# COMPACT_ATOMS: atom_id res chain seq x y z
N MET A 1 21.38 -24.28 -6.09
CA MET A 1 20.02 -24.42 -5.54
C MET A 1 19.06 -23.71 -6.49
N SER A 2 18.00 -24.33 -6.96
CA SER A 2 17.01 -23.65 -7.79
C SER A 2 16.27 -22.66 -6.89
N ARG A 3 16.36 -21.35 -7.20
CA ARG A 3 15.62 -20.33 -6.48
C ARG A 3 14.13 -20.54 -6.69
N GLN A 4 13.35 -20.52 -5.63
CA GLN A 4 11.91 -20.73 -5.64
C GLN A 4 11.15 -19.63 -6.43
N PHE A 5 11.79 -18.48 -6.67
CA PHE A 5 11.21 -17.28 -7.26
C PHE A 5 12.00 -16.78 -8.47
N GLN A 6 12.30 -17.70 -9.41
CA GLN A 6 13.17 -17.40 -10.56
C GLN A 6 12.58 -16.35 -11.51
N HIS A 7 11.27 -16.35 -11.73
CA HIS A 7 10.61 -15.41 -12.65
C HIS A 7 10.42 -14.04 -11.98
N LEU A 8 9.97 -14.01 -10.72
CA LEU A 8 9.80 -12.75 -9.97
C LEU A 8 11.13 -12.00 -9.78
N LEU A 9 12.23 -12.74 -9.62
CA LEU A 9 13.58 -12.21 -9.46
C LEU A 9 14.37 -12.10 -10.77
N SER A 10 13.75 -12.43 -11.93
CA SER A 10 14.42 -12.29 -13.21
C SER A 10 14.53 -10.83 -13.62
N PRO A 11 15.61 -10.44 -14.31
CA PRO A 11 15.69 -9.10 -14.87
C PRO A 11 14.66 -8.90 -15.99
N ILE A 12 14.35 -7.64 -16.28
CA ILE A 12 13.51 -7.24 -17.41
C ILE A 12 14.11 -5.99 -18.05
N GLN A 13 14.13 -5.96 -19.38
CA GLN A 13 14.54 -4.77 -20.12
C GLN A 13 13.32 -3.91 -20.45
N ILE A 14 13.40 -2.61 -20.14
CA ILE A 14 12.40 -1.58 -20.47
C ILE A 14 13.14 -0.39 -21.06
N GLY A 15 12.91 -0.10 -22.34
CA GLY A 15 13.74 0.89 -23.05
C GLY A 15 15.22 0.48 -23.03
N SER A 16 16.07 1.39 -22.61
CA SER A 16 17.53 1.18 -22.41
C SER A 16 17.89 0.58 -21.05
N HIS A 17 16.94 0.51 -20.10
CA HIS A 17 17.18 0.08 -18.74
C HIS A 17 16.99 -1.44 -18.56
N ILE A 18 17.89 -2.06 -17.80
CA ILE A 18 17.77 -3.46 -17.36
C ILE A 18 17.43 -3.45 -15.86
N LEU A 19 16.20 -3.80 -15.53
CA LEU A 19 15.72 -3.82 -14.16
C LEU A 19 16.10 -5.14 -13.48
N LYS A 20 16.49 -5.09 -12.20
CA LYS A 20 17.00 -6.24 -11.44
C LYS A 20 15.95 -7.28 -11.05
N SER A 21 14.65 -6.94 -11.07
CA SER A 21 13.54 -7.82 -10.70
C SER A 21 12.24 -7.39 -11.37
N ARG A 22 11.16 -8.15 -11.14
CA ARG A 22 9.81 -7.85 -11.63
C ARG A 22 8.94 -7.12 -10.60
N MET A 23 9.54 -6.49 -9.57
CA MET A 23 8.82 -5.84 -8.48
C MET A 23 8.87 -4.33 -8.60
N ILE A 24 7.70 -3.70 -8.58
CA ILE A 24 7.51 -2.25 -8.50
C ILE A 24 7.01 -1.91 -7.10
N ALA A 25 7.63 -0.95 -6.43
CA ALA A 25 7.06 -0.27 -5.28
C ALA A 25 6.34 0.99 -5.78
N PRO A 26 5.01 0.95 -5.98
CA PRO A 26 4.28 2.13 -6.40
C PRO A 26 4.23 3.15 -5.27
N GLN A 27 3.84 4.37 -5.59
CA GLN A 27 3.62 5.40 -4.58
C GLN A 27 2.53 4.90 -3.58
N ALA A 28 2.98 4.38 -2.48
CA ALA A 28 2.18 3.89 -1.36
C ALA A 28 2.89 4.28 -0.07
N LEU A 29 3.24 5.57 0.04
CA LEU A 29 3.95 6.10 1.19
C LEU A 29 2.99 6.28 2.36
N PRO A 30 3.40 5.88 3.55
CA PRO A 30 2.70 6.26 4.77
C PRO A 30 2.81 7.78 4.95
N HIS A 31 1.69 8.46 4.88
CA HIS A 31 1.65 9.93 4.86
C HIS A 31 2.29 10.61 6.08
N TYR A 32 2.33 9.95 7.25
CA TYR A 32 2.91 10.55 8.45
C TYR A 32 4.45 10.46 8.53
N LEU A 33 5.12 9.81 7.58
CA LEU A 33 6.59 9.82 7.51
C LEU A 33 7.13 11.20 7.22
N GLN A 34 6.31 12.06 6.62
CA GLN A 34 6.63 13.46 6.39
C GLN A 34 6.18 14.30 7.57
N GLY A 35 7.07 15.09 8.11
CA GLY A 35 6.76 16.11 9.10
C GLY A 35 6.32 17.43 8.46
N SER A 36 6.67 18.53 9.09
CA SER A 36 6.42 19.90 8.60
C SER A 36 7.45 20.38 7.58
N GLU A 37 8.47 19.57 7.30
CA GLU A 37 9.55 19.90 6.40
C GLU A 37 9.02 20.03 4.96
N PRO A 38 9.44 21.06 4.19
CA PRO A 38 9.03 21.23 2.81
C PRO A 38 9.83 20.36 1.82
N TYR A 39 10.62 19.42 2.32
CA TYR A 39 11.49 18.49 1.57
C TYR A 39 11.37 17.07 2.12
N PRO A 40 11.82 16.02 1.38
CA PRO A 40 11.78 14.65 1.87
C PRO A 40 12.48 14.47 3.22
N SER A 41 11.75 14.01 4.23
CA SER A 41 12.31 13.74 5.56
C SER A 41 13.26 12.54 5.53
N GLU A 42 14.16 12.45 6.53
CA GLU A 42 15.05 11.29 6.69
C GLU A 42 14.26 9.96 6.82
N ALA A 43 13.08 10.00 7.43
CA ALA A 43 12.24 8.81 7.56
C ALA A 43 11.70 8.33 6.19
N ILE A 44 11.34 9.24 5.29
CA ILE A 44 10.94 8.90 3.91
C ILE A 44 12.13 8.36 3.13
N ILE A 45 13.27 9.04 3.17
CA ILE A 45 14.49 8.61 2.48
C ILE A 45 14.88 7.21 2.94
N HIS A 46 14.88 6.94 4.24
CA HIS A 46 15.14 5.62 4.80
C HIS A 46 14.13 4.57 4.31
N HIS A 47 12.84 4.91 4.27
CA HIS A 47 11.78 4.00 3.83
C HIS A 47 11.97 3.57 2.37
N VAL A 48 12.10 4.53 1.45
CA VAL A 48 12.25 4.23 0.02
C VAL A 48 13.58 3.52 -0.29
N SER A 49 14.65 3.93 0.39
CA SER A 49 15.97 3.31 0.31
C SER A 49 15.95 1.84 0.74
N ASN A 50 15.25 1.51 1.84
CA ASN A 50 15.09 0.13 2.28
C ASN A 50 14.30 -0.73 1.30
N ILE A 51 13.27 -0.18 0.68
CA ILE A 51 12.50 -0.89 -0.36
C ILE A 51 13.39 -1.17 -1.58
N ALA A 52 14.16 -0.19 -2.04
CA ALA A 52 15.13 -0.35 -3.12
C ALA A 52 16.19 -1.40 -2.76
N LYS A 53 16.82 -1.27 -1.59
CA LYS A 53 17.81 -2.22 -1.03
C LYS A 53 17.29 -3.66 -1.02
N ASN A 54 16.03 -3.82 -0.69
CA ASN A 54 15.41 -5.14 -0.51
C ASN A 54 14.72 -5.67 -1.78
N GLY A 55 15.04 -5.14 -2.95
CA GLY A 55 14.79 -5.82 -4.22
C GLY A 55 13.70 -5.24 -5.11
N ALA A 56 13.02 -4.15 -4.77
CA ALA A 56 12.18 -3.45 -5.72
C ALA A 56 13.04 -2.90 -6.87
N ALA A 57 12.63 -3.13 -8.11
CA ALA A 57 13.35 -2.65 -9.29
C ALA A 57 12.98 -1.21 -9.65
N ILE A 58 11.75 -0.80 -9.34
CA ILE A 58 11.25 0.56 -9.47
C ILE A 58 10.69 0.99 -8.11
N VAL A 59 11.06 2.18 -7.66
CA VAL A 59 10.51 2.81 -6.45
C VAL A 59 9.88 4.13 -6.83
N ALA A 60 8.55 4.19 -6.73
CA ALA A 60 7.79 5.38 -7.04
C ALA A 60 7.61 6.27 -5.80
N PHE A 61 7.90 7.54 -5.96
CA PHE A 61 7.73 8.57 -4.96
C PHE A 61 6.66 9.58 -5.42
N GLY A 62 5.81 10.05 -4.50
CA GLY A 62 4.75 11.01 -4.82
C GLY A 62 5.20 12.44 -4.62
N ALA A 63 5.08 13.25 -5.66
CA ALA A 63 5.26 14.69 -5.57
C ALA A 63 3.90 15.37 -5.37
N TRP A 64 3.65 15.83 -4.18
CA TRP A 64 2.50 16.69 -3.88
C TRP A 64 3.00 18.10 -3.74
N ASP A 65 2.58 18.98 -4.64
CA ASP A 65 2.92 20.41 -4.59
C ASP A 65 1.83 21.16 -3.83
N ASP A 66 2.21 21.81 -2.73
CA ASP A 66 1.29 22.59 -1.87
C ASP A 66 1.62 24.10 -1.85
N THR A 67 2.45 24.55 -2.77
CA THR A 67 2.87 25.96 -2.78
C THR A 67 1.69 26.92 -2.77
N ASP A 68 0.61 26.58 -3.46
CA ASP A 68 -0.58 27.44 -3.54
C ASP A 68 -1.49 27.31 -2.31
N GLN A 69 -1.54 26.15 -1.65
CA GLN A 69 -2.36 25.95 -0.47
C GLN A 69 -1.77 26.57 0.79
N ARG A 70 -0.47 26.46 1.00
CA ARG A 70 0.23 27.14 2.11
C ARG A 70 0.10 28.66 1.96
N LYS A 71 0.20 29.19 0.74
CA LYS A 71 0.00 30.61 0.41
C LYS A 71 -1.45 31.06 0.61
N ALA A 72 -2.42 30.17 0.41
CA ALA A 72 -3.84 30.47 0.59
C ALA A 72 -4.33 30.41 2.05
N GLY A 73 -3.44 30.16 3.02
CA GLY A 73 -3.79 30.09 4.44
C GLY A 73 -4.59 28.83 4.83
N GLY A 74 -4.56 27.80 3.99
CA GLY A 74 -5.18 26.51 4.29
C GLY A 74 -4.49 25.82 5.45
N THR A 75 -5.25 25.06 6.24
CA THR A 75 -4.70 24.15 7.25
C THR A 75 -3.77 23.17 6.56
N ALA A 76 -2.61 22.90 7.15
CA ALA A 76 -1.61 21.98 6.62
C ALA A 76 -2.27 20.72 6.09
N SER A 77 -2.02 20.40 4.83
CA SER A 77 -2.47 19.17 4.22
C SER A 77 -1.93 18.00 5.03
N HIS A 78 -2.73 16.97 5.23
CA HIS A 78 -2.29 15.76 5.95
C HIS A 78 -1.39 14.86 5.09
N PHE A 79 -1.05 15.31 3.88
CA PHE A 79 -0.16 14.60 2.96
C PHE A 79 1.25 15.22 2.99
N PRO A 80 2.30 14.41 2.76
CA PRO A 80 3.64 14.95 2.62
C PRO A 80 3.69 15.87 1.40
N MET A 81 3.86 17.14 1.66
CA MET A 81 3.85 18.18 0.64
C MET A 81 5.26 18.78 0.57
N PHE A 82 5.80 18.84 -0.64
CA PHE A 82 7.11 19.43 -0.88
C PHE A 82 6.96 20.77 -1.56
N ASP A 83 7.78 21.71 -1.18
CA ASP A 83 7.87 22.98 -1.88
C ASP A 83 8.92 22.88 -2.98
N TYR A 84 8.47 22.59 -4.20
CA TYR A 84 9.31 22.56 -5.40
C TYR A 84 9.61 23.96 -5.95
N SER A 85 9.01 25.00 -5.39
CA SER A 85 9.31 26.39 -5.79
C SER A 85 10.57 26.93 -5.12
N ASP A 86 11.05 26.26 -4.05
CA ASP A 86 12.28 26.61 -3.38
C ASP A 86 13.43 25.69 -3.84
N PRO A 87 14.40 26.22 -4.63
CA PRO A 87 15.53 25.43 -5.12
C PRO A 87 16.39 24.81 -4.02
N SER A 88 16.34 25.33 -2.79
CA SER A 88 17.11 24.75 -1.67
C SER A 88 16.63 23.34 -1.29
N ASN A 89 15.38 22.99 -1.62
CA ASN A 89 14.79 21.68 -1.39
C ASN A 89 15.26 20.61 -2.39
N GLU A 90 15.78 21.00 -3.56
CA GLU A 90 16.23 20.09 -4.62
C GLU A 90 17.30 19.11 -4.13
N THR A 91 18.23 19.57 -3.28
CA THR A 91 19.28 18.75 -2.69
C THR A 91 18.71 17.53 -1.95
N TYR A 92 17.60 17.69 -1.25
CA TYR A 92 16.97 16.59 -0.52
C TYR A 92 16.24 15.62 -1.45
N VAL A 93 15.68 16.14 -2.54
CA VAL A 93 15.05 15.31 -3.59
C VAL A 93 16.11 14.50 -4.33
N CYS A 94 17.24 15.13 -4.71
CA CYS A 94 18.37 14.43 -5.32
C CYS A 94 18.93 13.35 -4.37
N LYS A 95 19.08 13.64 -3.07
CA LYS A 95 19.50 12.65 -2.06
C LYS A 95 18.55 11.44 -2.01
N LEU A 96 17.23 11.67 -2.12
CA LEU A 96 16.26 10.57 -2.16
C LEU A 96 16.47 9.70 -3.41
N VAL A 97 16.67 10.31 -4.58
CA VAL A 97 16.93 9.63 -5.86
C VAL A 97 18.23 8.84 -5.77
N ASP A 98 19.32 9.46 -5.30
CA ASP A 98 20.63 8.82 -5.14
C ASP A 98 20.55 7.59 -4.23
N CYS A 99 19.76 7.65 -3.15
CA CYS A 99 19.54 6.51 -2.24
C CYS A 99 18.79 5.35 -2.92
N ILE A 100 17.93 5.62 -3.90
CA ILE A 100 17.25 4.59 -4.70
C ILE A 100 18.24 3.99 -5.70
N HIS A 101 18.97 4.83 -6.44
CA HIS A 101 19.95 4.41 -7.44
C HIS A 101 21.11 3.61 -6.83
N PHE A 102 21.52 3.93 -5.60
CA PHE A 102 22.59 3.19 -4.89
C PHE A 102 22.32 1.68 -4.81
N TYR A 103 21.07 1.27 -4.90
CA TYR A 103 20.65 -0.13 -4.88
C TYR A 103 20.18 -0.66 -6.25
N ASP A 104 20.63 -0.07 -7.35
CA ASP A 104 20.27 -0.46 -8.73
C ASP A 104 18.76 -0.52 -8.95
N SER A 105 18.02 0.46 -8.42
CA SER A 105 16.60 0.64 -8.65
C SER A 105 16.33 1.92 -9.43
N LEU A 106 15.32 1.93 -10.29
CA LEU A 106 14.88 3.17 -10.94
C LEU A 106 14.01 3.99 -9.98
N ALA A 107 14.23 5.29 -9.99
CA ALA A 107 13.44 6.27 -9.28
C ALA A 107 12.30 6.79 -10.17
N SER A 108 11.06 6.55 -9.77
CA SER A 108 9.86 7.05 -10.44
C SER A 108 9.23 8.19 -9.66
N ILE A 109 8.85 9.26 -10.35
CA ILE A 109 8.04 10.31 -9.75
C ILE A 109 6.57 10.15 -10.14
N TYR A 110 5.71 10.01 -9.14
CA TYR A 110 4.28 10.03 -9.35
C TYR A 110 3.81 11.49 -9.43
N LEU A 111 3.36 11.90 -10.60
CA LEU A 111 2.71 13.19 -10.74
C LEU A 111 1.24 13.06 -10.37
N MET A 112 0.87 13.78 -9.32
CA MET A 112 -0.53 14.10 -9.09
C MET A 112 -1.04 14.86 -10.30
N PRO A 113 -2.30 14.62 -10.69
CA PRO A 113 -2.84 15.36 -11.79
C PRO A 113 -2.76 16.84 -11.50
N LEU A 114 -2.43 17.38 -12.50
CA LEU A 114 -2.08 18.67 -12.88
C LEU A 114 -3.13 19.63 -12.36
N GLU A 115 -2.75 20.43 -11.39
CA GLU A 115 -3.51 21.59 -11.03
C GLU A 115 -3.67 22.42 -12.30
N MET A 116 -4.91 22.77 -12.63
CA MET A 116 -5.12 23.70 -13.73
C MET A 116 -4.54 25.04 -13.34
N PRO A 117 -3.75 25.69 -14.19
CA PRO A 117 -3.28 27.04 -13.94
C PRO A 117 -4.47 27.93 -13.55
N ASN A 118 -4.37 28.66 -12.44
CA ASN A 118 -5.42 29.51 -11.86
C ASN A 118 -6.60 28.80 -11.19
N PHE A 119 -6.48 27.51 -10.87
CA PHE A 119 -7.49 26.81 -10.09
C PHE A 119 -7.31 27.08 -8.58
N GLN A 120 -8.35 27.63 -7.95
CA GLN A 120 -8.44 27.78 -6.48
C GLN A 120 -9.34 26.65 -5.95
N PRO A 121 -8.79 25.66 -5.23
CA PRO A 121 -9.58 24.60 -4.63
C PRO A 121 -10.50 25.17 -3.56
N LYS A 122 -11.80 24.85 -3.62
CA LYS A 122 -12.73 25.11 -2.52
C LYS A 122 -12.74 23.88 -1.59
N PRO A 123 -12.37 24.01 -0.33
CA PRO A 123 -12.48 22.92 0.62
C PRO A 123 -13.96 22.53 0.81
N SER A 124 -14.29 21.25 0.64
CA SER A 124 -15.59 20.71 1.05
C SER A 124 -15.52 20.38 2.53
N MET A 125 -16.28 21.12 3.34
CA MET A 125 -16.38 20.90 4.78
C MET A 125 -17.20 19.63 5.14
N ASP A 126 -17.94 19.07 4.18
CA ASP A 126 -18.92 17.99 4.41
C ASP A 126 -18.45 16.59 4.04
N LYS A 127 -17.18 16.42 3.60
CA LYS A 127 -16.63 15.11 3.24
C LYS A 127 -15.34 14.83 4.01
N PRO A 128 -15.11 13.57 4.43
CA PRO A 128 -13.98 13.18 5.28
C PRO A 128 -12.59 13.32 4.63
N PHE A 129 -12.55 13.61 3.33
CA PHE A 129 -11.35 14.01 2.62
C PHE A 129 -11.54 15.41 2.04
N PRO A 130 -10.56 16.32 2.19
CA PRO A 130 -10.53 17.54 1.39
C PRO A 130 -10.33 17.12 -0.08
N MET A 131 -11.45 16.84 -0.74
CA MET A 131 -11.45 16.55 -2.16
C MET A 131 -11.33 17.87 -2.90
N TRP A 132 -10.34 17.99 -3.73
CA TRP A 132 -10.11 19.14 -4.59
C TRP A 132 -11.25 19.26 -5.60
N PHE A 133 -11.95 20.36 -5.63
CA PHE A 133 -13.07 20.57 -6.55
C PHE A 133 -12.56 21.22 -7.83
N SER A 134 -12.94 20.62 -8.95
CA SER A 134 -12.81 21.26 -10.26
C SER A 134 -13.76 22.44 -10.41
N PRO A 135 -13.37 23.50 -11.13
CA PRO A 135 -14.28 24.55 -11.54
C PRO A 135 -15.33 24.07 -12.55
N VAL A 136 -15.08 22.91 -13.19
CA VAL A 136 -15.99 22.32 -14.17
C VAL A 136 -16.58 21.02 -13.61
N GLU A 137 -17.88 20.82 -13.83
CA GLU A 137 -18.60 19.63 -13.38
C GLU A 137 -18.50 18.48 -14.40
N LYS A 138 -18.38 18.81 -15.68
CA LYS A 138 -18.40 17.86 -16.80
C LYS A 138 -17.08 17.86 -17.55
N VAL A 139 -16.69 16.72 -18.08
CA VAL A 139 -15.47 16.58 -18.90
C VAL A 139 -15.61 17.35 -20.21
N SER A 140 -16.82 17.47 -20.76
CA SER A 140 -17.10 18.27 -21.96
C SER A 140 -16.84 19.78 -21.80
N GLU A 141 -16.82 20.30 -20.56
CA GLU A 141 -16.51 21.70 -20.28
C GLU A 141 -15.01 22.03 -20.36
N ILE A 142 -14.15 21.00 -20.39
CA ILE A 142 -12.70 21.18 -20.51
C ILE A 142 -12.38 21.54 -21.97
N THR A 143 -11.92 22.74 -22.18
CA THR A 143 -11.58 23.25 -23.51
C THR A 143 -10.28 22.64 -24.04
N GLN A 144 -10.02 22.78 -25.35
CA GLN A 144 -8.75 22.39 -25.95
C GLN A 144 -7.57 23.16 -25.35
N THR A 145 -7.75 24.45 -25.05
CA THR A 145 -6.71 25.23 -24.35
C THR A 145 -6.39 24.67 -22.99
N MET A 146 -7.41 24.33 -22.20
CA MET A 146 -7.20 23.70 -20.88
C MET A 146 -6.49 22.35 -20.98
N MET A 147 -6.82 21.52 -21.99
CA MET A 147 -6.12 20.26 -22.24
C MET A 147 -4.65 20.49 -22.62
N GLN A 148 -4.37 21.52 -23.45
CA GLN A 148 -3.01 21.88 -23.81
C GLN A 148 -2.22 22.37 -22.59
N ASP A 149 -2.81 23.21 -21.74
CA ASP A 149 -2.20 23.68 -20.49
C ASP A 149 -1.85 22.49 -19.56
N MET A 150 -2.72 21.46 -19.50
CA MET A 150 -2.43 20.23 -18.74
C MET A 150 -1.23 19.49 -19.33
N ILE A 151 -1.14 19.37 -20.65
CA ILE A 151 -0.01 18.72 -21.33
C ILE A 151 1.28 19.50 -21.06
N ASP A 152 1.27 20.82 -21.24
CA ASP A 152 2.43 21.68 -21.05
C ASP A 152 2.95 21.64 -19.62
N LEU A 153 2.05 21.63 -18.64
CA LEU A 153 2.41 21.48 -17.24
C LEU A 153 3.01 20.11 -16.95
N ALA A 154 2.49 19.03 -17.53
CA ALA A 154 3.05 17.69 -17.39
C ALA A 154 4.47 17.62 -17.96
N VAL A 155 4.69 18.19 -19.13
CA VAL A 155 6.01 18.27 -19.76
C VAL A 155 6.97 19.07 -18.89
N LYS A 156 6.55 20.24 -18.40
CA LYS A 156 7.37 21.08 -17.51
C LYS A 156 7.80 20.31 -16.25
N LYS A 157 6.85 19.64 -15.60
CA LYS A 157 7.15 18.82 -14.39
C LYS A 157 8.05 17.62 -14.74
N ALA A 158 7.81 16.95 -15.86
CA ALA A 158 8.64 15.82 -16.28
C ALA A 158 10.11 16.23 -16.51
N LEU A 159 10.35 17.33 -17.22
CA LEU A 159 11.69 17.89 -17.43
C LEU A 159 12.36 18.28 -16.11
N TYR A 160 11.62 18.91 -15.20
CA TYR A 160 12.13 19.29 -13.90
C TYR A 160 12.59 18.07 -13.08
N PHE A 161 11.75 17.04 -12.97
CA PHE A 161 12.12 15.84 -12.23
C PHE A 161 13.21 15.00 -12.92
N GLN A 162 13.26 15.00 -14.25
CA GLN A 162 14.38 14.41 -14.97
C GLN A 162 15.70 15.10 -14.62
N GLN A 163 15.71 16.44 -14.49
CA GLN A 163 16.91 17.19 -14.05
C GLN A 163 17.32 16.85 -12.61
N LEU A 164 16.37 16.48 -11.75
CA LEU A 164 16.65 16.01 -10.38
C LEU A 164 17.08 14.53 -10.31
N GLY A 165 17.22 13.87 -11.46
CA GLY A 165 17.76 12.52 -11.58
C GLY A 165 16.72 11.41 -11.61
N PHE A 166 15.41 11.69 -11.64
CA PHE A 166 14.41 10.65 -11.83
C PHE A 166 14.52 10.02 -13.22
N ASP A 167 14.33 8.69 -13.28
CA ASP A 167 14.42 7.90 -14.52
C ASP A 167 13.09 7.86 -15.26
N MET A 168 12.00 8.12 -14.56
CA MET A 168 10.66 7.90 -15.08
C MET A 168 9.59 8.69 -14.32
N ILE A 169 8.44 8.76 -14.96
CA ILE A 169 7.23 9.39 -14.43
C ILE A 169 6.10 8.36 -14.35
N SER A 170 5.33 8.40 -13.27
CA SER A 170 4.06 7.67 -13.16
C SER A 170 2.90 8.63 -13.29
N LEU A 171 1.99 8.36 -14.25
CA LEU A 171 0.79 9.16 -14.52
C LEU A 171 -0.47 8.42 -14.07
N GLN A 172 -1.39 9.13 -13.41
CA GLN A 172 -2.62 8.57 -12.85
C GLN A 172 -3.79 8.66 -13.85
N MET A 173 -4.30 7.51 -14.28
CA MET A 173 -5.53 7.36 -15.05
C MET A 173 -6.45 6.29 -14.44
N SER A 174 -6.23 5.93 -13.17
CA SER A 174 -7.06 5.02 -12.38
C SER A 174 -7.78 5.76 -11.25
N TYR A 175 -8.73 5.11 -10.58
CA TYR A 175 -9.50 5.66 -9.45
C TYR A 175 -10.25 6.96 -9.81
N ARG A 176 -11.28 6.84 -10.65
CA ARG A 176 -12.13 7.96 -11.13
C ARG A 176 -12.51 8.97 -10.06
N GLU A 177 -12.81 8.52 -8.86
CA GLU A 177 -13.31 9.36 -7.77
C GLU A 177 -12.21 10.10 -7.00
N PHE A 178 -10.96 9.70 -7.20
CA PHE A 178 -9.83 10.29 -6.45
C PHE A 178 -9.49 11.70 -6.93
N MET A 179 -9.83 12.02 -8.18
CA MET A 179 -9.42 13.27 -8.82
C MET A 179 -10.61 13.98 -9.41
N HIS A 180 -10.71 15.30 -9.19
CA HIS A 180 -11.84 16.08 -9.69
C HIS A 180 -11.83 16.24 -11.20
N ILE A 181 -10.66 16.45 -11.80
CA ILE A 181 -10.48 16.40 -13.26
C ILE A 181 -9.09 15.87 -13.51
N GLY A 182 -9.01 14.61 -13.78
CA GLY A 182 -7.78 13.95 -14.18
C GLY A 182 -8.03 13.04 -15.37
N LEU A 183 -6.99 12.46 -15.88
CA LEU A 183 -7.04 11.50 -16.98
C LEU A 183 -8.05 10.36 -16.71
N SER A 184 -8.26 10.00 -15.43
CA SER A 184 -9.24 8.98 -15.03
C SER A 184 -10.68 9.33 -15.37
N LYS A 185 -11.09 10.62 -15.25
CA LYS A 185 -12.44 11.06 -15.64
C LYS A 185 -12.61 11.12 -17.14
N PHE A 186 -11.55 11.44 -17.88
CA PHE A 186 -11.59 11.33 -19.34
C PHE A 186 -11.75 9.87 -19.78
N PHE A 187 -11.07 8.94 -19.15
CA PHE A 187 -11.07 7.54 -19.57
C PHE A 187 -12.38 6.81 -19.22
N SER A 188 -13.00 7.15 -18.10
CA SER A 188 -14.24 6.50 -17.67
C SER A 188 -15.46 6.93 -18.50
N PRO A 189 -16.23 6.00 -19.11
CA PRO A 189 -17.46 6.34 -19.83
C PRO A 189 -18.58 6.83 -18.87
N LEU A 190 -18.45 6.61 -17.56
CA LEU A 190 -19.40 7.13 -16.57
C LEU A 190 -19.26 8.64 -16.34
N THR A 191 -18.15 9.24 -16.75
CA THR A 191 -17.86 10.66 -16.52
C THR A 191 -17.51 11.43 -17.79
N ASN A 192 -17.04 10.75 -18.84
CA ASN A 192 -16.71 11.39 -20.11
C ASN A 192 -17.96 11.55 -20.98
N ASP A 193 -18.49 12.76 -21.02
CA ASP A 193 -19.65 13.17 -21.80
C ASP A 193 -19.28 13.88 -23.13
N ARG A 194 -18.01 13.78 -23.58
CA ARG A 194 -17.52 14.41 -24.80
C ARG A 194 -17.97 13.68 -26.05
N THR A 195 -18.22 14.45 -27.11
CA THR A 195 -18.60 13.96 -28.45
C THR A 195 -17.52 14.22 -29.51
N ASP A 196 -16.39 14.82 -29.10
CA ASP A 196 -15.22 15.06 -29.95
C ASP A 196 -14.23 13.88 -29.88
N GLU A 197 -13.03 14.08 -30.46
CA GLU A 197 -11.96 13.08 -30.52
C GLU A 197 -11.42 12.61 -29.14
N TYR A 198 -11.80 13.29 -28.06
CA TYR A 198 -11.45 12.94 -26.67
C TYR A 198 -12.59 12.21 -25.94
N GLY A 199 -13.63 11.80 -26.65
CA GLY A 199 -14.78 11.03 -26.15
C GLY A 199 -15.00 9.73 -26.93
N GLY A 200 -16.19 9.15 -26.80
CA GLY A 200 -16.60 7.97 -27.55
C GLY A 200 -15.98 6.66 -27.04
N ASP A 201 -15.20 5.97 -27.86
CA ASP A 201 -14.59 4.70 -27.50
C ASP A 201 -13.39 4.85 -26.53
N ALA A 202 -12.84 3.72 -26.09
CA ALA A 202 -11.75 3.71 -25.12
C ALA A 202 -10.48 4.43 -25.63
N VAL A 203 -10.23 4.41 -26.93
CA VAL A 203 -9.06 5.07 -27.51
C VAL A 203 -9.27 6.59 -27.53
N GLY A 204 -10.46 7.05 -27.91
CA GLY A 204 -10.83 8.47 -27.86
C GLY A 204 -10.84 9.00 -26.42
N ARG A 205 -11.47 8.28 -25.49
CA ARG A 205 -11.46 8.66 -24.06
C ARG A 205 -10.06 8.70 -23.46
N GLY A 206 -9.14 7.83 -23.92
CA GLY A 206 -7.75 7.79 -23.50
C GLY A 206 -6.81 8.73 -24.25
N LYS A 207 -7.29 9.42 -25.28
CA LYS A 207 -6.45 10.24 -26.20
C LYS A 207 -5.65 11.31 -25.46
N LEU A 208 -6.24 12.02 -24.51
CA LEU A 208 -5.53 13.06 -23.75
C LEU A 208 -4.30 12.48 -23.01
N ALA A 209 -4.42 11.29 -22.43
CA ALA A 209 -3.28 10.62 -21.78
C ALA A 209 -2.19 10.26 -22.79
N LEU A 210 -2.56 9.76 -23.98
CA LEU A 210 -1.59 9.44 -25.04
C LEU A 210 -0.90 10.68 -25.59
N ASP A 211 -1.62 11.78 -25.79
CA ASP A 211 -1.06 13.05 -26.27
C ASP A 211 -0.08 13.62 -25.24
N MET A 212 -0.42 13.55 -23.94
CA MET A 212 0.47 13.93 -22.84
C MET A 212 1.73 13.07 -22.82
N CYS A 213 1.60 11.74 -22.92
CA CYS A 213 2.74 10.82 -22.96
C CYS A 213 3.66 11.10 -24.17
N ARG A 214 3.10 11.36 -25.35
CA ARG A 214 3.88 11.74 -26.55
C ARG A 214 4.65 13.03 -26.33
N ALA A 215 4.01 14.05 -25.76
CA ALA A 215 4.65 15.33 -25.47
C ALA A 215 5.80 15.19 -24.46
N ILE A 216 5.60 14.40 -23.40
CA ILE A 216 6.66 14.08 -22.42
C ILE A 216 7.83 13.34 -23.11
N LYS A 217 7.56 12.31 -23.91
CA LYS A 217 8.61 11.58 -24.65
C LYS A 217 9.37 12.48 -25.64
N ALA A 218 8.67 13.40 -26.29
CA ALA A 218 9.28 14.36 -27.20
C ALA A 218 10.23 15.32 -26.47
N ALA A 219 9.88 15.74 -25.27
CA ALA A 219 10.66 16.69 -24.47
C ALA A 219 11.81 16.03 -23.68
N CYS A 220 11.53 14.91 -23.00
CA CYS A 220 12.48 14.24 -22.10
C CYS A 220 13.34 13.17 -22.81
N GLY A 221 12.98 12.79 -24.04
CA GLY A 221 13.67 11.73 -24.77
C GLY A 221 13.13 10.32 -24.45
N LYS A 222 13.59 9.34 -25.26
CA LYS A 222 13.09 7.96 -25.21
C LYS A 222 13.50 7.20 -23.95
N ASP A 223 14.61 7.60 -23.33
CA ASP A 223 15.18 6.92 -22.17
C ASP A 223 14.50 7.33 -20.85
N PHE A 224 13.73 8.42 -20.84
CA PHE A 224 12.87 8.79 -19.74
C PHE A 224 11.56 7.99 -19.82
N LEU A 225 11.35 7.05 -18.90
CA LEU A 225 10.26 6.08 -18.99
C LEU A 225 8.92 6.66 -18.50
N ILE A 226 7.82 6.09 -19.01
CA ILE A 226 6.46 6.42 -18.59
C ILE A 226 5.75 5.17 -18.08
N ASP A 227 5.31 5.20 -16.82
CA ASP A 227 4.42 4.23 -16.18
C ASP A 227 3.00 4.82 -16.09
N LEU A 228 2.09 4.36 -16.94
CA LEU A 228 0.70 4.84 -16.97
C LEU A 228 -0.18 3.92 -16.13
N TRP A 229 -0.79 4.48 -15.09
CA TRP A 229 -1.68 3.78 -14.17
C TRP A 229 -3.12 3.86 -14.65
N ILE A 230 -3.65 2.77 -15.16
CA ILE A 230 -4.98 2.71 -15.75
C ILE A 230 -5.96 1.93 -14.84
N ALA A 231 -7.22 2.35 -14.81
CA ALA A 231 -8.29 1.52 -14.27
C ALA A 231 -8.50 0.30 -15.18
N GLY A 232 -8.43 -0.90 -14.62
CA GLY A 232 -8.65 -2.13 -15.37
C GLY A 232 -10.13 -2.34 -15.72
N GLU A 233 -10.97 -2.17 -14.71
CA GLU A 233 -12.43 -2.25 -14.81
C GLU A 233 -13.08 -1.34 -13.77
N GLU A 234 -14.31 -0.91 -14.06
CA GLU A 234 -15.18 -0.19 -13.15
C GLU A 234 -16.51 -0.95 -12.95
N GLU A 235 -17.45 -0.37 -12.20
CA GLU A 235 -18.82 -0.84 -12.04
C GLU A 235 -19.57 -0.89 -13.40
N PRO A 236 -20.72 -1.58 -13.47
CA PRO A 236 -21.48 -1.70 -14.71
C PRO A 236 -21.78 -0.34 -15.38
N GLY A 237 -21.47 -0.25 -16.65
CA GLY A 237 -21.52 0.98 -17.43
C GLY A 237 -20.22 1.77 -17.45
N GLY A 238 -19.23 1.40 -16.63
CA GLY A 238 -17.89 1.97 -16.61
C GLY A 238 -16.92 1.27 -17.56
N ILE A 239 -15.63 1.44 -17.29
CA ILE A 239 -14.53 0.82 -18.06
C ILE A 239 -14.66 -0.69 -18.00
N THR A 240 -14.53 -1.35 -19.15
CA THR A 240 -14.48 -2.81 -19.31
C THR A 240 -13.04 -3.29 -19.55
N ALA A 241 -12.81 -4.59 -19.36
CA ALA A 241 -11.52 -5.19 -19.72
C ALA A 241 -11.20 -5.06 -21.21
N GLU A 242 -12.21 -5.04 -22.06
CA GLU A 242 -12.11 -4.83 -23.51
C GLU A 242 -11.70 -3.40 -23.86
N ASP A 243 -12.21 -2.40 -23.12
CA ASP A 243 -11.75 -1.01 -23.22
C ASP A 243 -10.26 -0.91 -22.88
N THR A 244 -9.83 -1.57 -21.80
CA THR A 244 -8.43 -1.60 -21.37
C THR A 244 -7.53 -2.26 -22.40
N VAL A 245 -7.97 -3.36 -23.02
CA VAL A 245 -7.24 -4.03 -24.12
C VAL A 245 -7.12 -3.12 -25.34
N SER A 246 -8.21 -2.46 -25.73
CA SER A 246 -8.22 -1.54 -26.89
C SER A 246 -7.28 -0.36 -26.67
N PHE A 247 -7.30 0.21 -25.47
CA PHE A 247 -6.39 1.30 -25.09
C PHE A 247 -4.93 0.83 -25.04
N ALA A 248 -4.65 -0.37 -24.48
CA ALA A 248 -3.29 -0.92 -24.40
C ALA A 248 -2.63 -1.02 -25.79
N LYS A 249 -3.38 -1.43 -26.81
CA LYS A 249 -2.90 -1.47 -28.20
C LYS A 249 -2.60 -0.08 -28.75
N ALA A 250 -3.43 0.90 -28.44
CA ALA A 250 -3.21 2.29 -28.87
C ALA A 250 -2.02 2.95 -28.14
N ALA A 251 -1.65 2.45 -26.96
CA ALA A 251 -0.54 2.93 -26.14
C ALA A 251 0.84 2.35 -26.53
N GLU A 252 0.88 1.35 -27.44
CA GLU A 252 2.12 0.74 -27.91
C GLU A 252 3.10 1.77 -28.49
N GLY A 253 4.36 1.71 -28.06
CA GLY A 253 5.41 2.62 -28.50
C GLY A 253 5.31 4.06 -27.93
N ILE A 254 4.29 4.33 -27.10
CA ILE A 254 4.08 5.63 -26.44
C ILE A 254 4.32 5.50 -24.94
N VAL A 255 3.80 4.44 -24.32
CA VAL A 255 3.90 4.12 -22.90
C VAL A 255 4.85 2.95 -22.72
N ASP A 256 5.73 2.99 -21.71
CA ASP A 256 6.69 1.93 -21.45
C ASP A 256 6.10 0.84 -20.56
N ILE A 257 5.35 1.26 -19.53
CA ILE A 257 4.68 0.36 -18.59
C ILE A 257 3.19 0.75 -18.51
N LEU A 258 2.31 -0.19 -18.77
CA LEU A 258 0.88 -0.05 -18.48
C LEU A 258 0.58 -0.78 -17.17
N GLN A 259 0.31 0.00 -16.12
CA GLN A 259 0.04 -0.54 -14.80
C GLN A 259 -1.45 -0.58 -14.52
N ILE A 260 -2.03 -1.77 -14.50
CA ILE A 260 -3.45 -2.01 -14.31
C ILE A 260 -3.79 -1.97 -12.83
N ARG A 261 -4.78 -1.15 -12.47
CA ARG A 261 -5.24 -0.89 -11.11
C ARG A 261 -6.75 -1.04 -10.97
N GLY A 262 -7.26 -1.00 -9.74
CA GLY A 262 -8.69 -0.95 -9.49
C GLY A 262 -9.33 0.33 -10.03
N GLY A 263 -10.60 0.25 -10.41
CA GLY A 263 -11.36 1.39 -10.94
C GLY A 263 -11.91 2.31 -9.87
N ASN A 264 -12.12 1.82 -8.65
CA ASN A 264 -12.76 2.56 -7.57
C ASN A 264 -11.83 2.74 -6.36
N ILE A 265 -11.85 3.93 -5.75
CA ILE A 265 -11.09 4.21 -4.52
C ILE A 265 -11.78 3.68 -3.26
N ASN A 266 -13.10 3.45 -3.30
CA ASN A 266 -13.82 2.94 -2.14
C ASN A 266 -13.23 1.57 -1.72
N PRO A 267 -12.67 1.44 -0.52
CA PRO A 267 -11.96 0.24 -0.09
C PRO A 267 -12.87 -0.99 0.04
N VAL A 268 -14.17 -0.80 0.19
CA VAL A 268 -15.14 -1.90 0.28
C VAL A 268 -15.76 -2.28 -1.06
N HIS A 269 -15.48 -1.51 -2.12
CA HIS A 269 -15.94 -1.83 -3.46
C HIS A 269 -15.14 -3.02 -4.03
N PRO A 270 -15.77 -3.99 -4.75
CA PRO A 270 -15.06 -5.14 -5.33
C PRO A 270 -13.88 -4.75 -6.22
N THR A 271 -13.98 -3.66 -6.98
CA THR A 271 -12.89 -3.11 -7.80
C THR A 271 -12.01 -2.10 -7.05
N GLY A 272 -12.22 -1.94 -5.74
CA GLY A 272 -11.48 -1.02 -4.89
C GLY A 272 -10.09 -1.53 -4.52
N PHE A 273 -9.19 -0.62 -4.16
CA PHE A 273 -7.79 -0.95 -3.84
C PHE A 273 -7.64 -1.83 -2.59
N ASN A 274 -8.65 -1.96 -1.77
CA ASN A 274 -8.63 -2.70 -0.51
C ASN A 274 -9.51 -3.95 -0.51
N SER A 275 -9.84 -4.49 -1.68
CA SER A 275 -10.59 -5.73 -1.80
C SER A 275 -10.01 -6.82 -0.89
N CYS A 276 -10.88 -7.55 -0.19
CA CYS A 276 -10.53 -8.71 0.62
C CYS A 276 -10.49 -10.02 -0.19
N GLU A 277 -10.62 -9.93 -1.52
CA GLU A 277 -10.51 -11.09 -2.40
C GLU A 277 -9.16 -11.78 -2.27
N SER A 278 -9.15 -13.10 -2.32
CA SER A 278 -7.94 -13.91 -2.22
C SER A 278 -7.03 -13.76 -3.43
N GLU A 279 -7.62 -13.56 -4.61
CA GLU A 279 -6.90 -13.27 -5.86
C GLU A 279 -6.83 -11.76 -6.13
N PRO A 280 -5.76 -11.30 -6.80
CA PRO A 280 -5.66 -9.90 -7.21
C PRO A 280 -6.77 -9.52 -8.19
N ILE A 281 -7.54 -8.49 -7.84
CA ILE A 281 -8.72 -8.03 -8.61
C ILE A 281 -8.41 -7.61 -10.06
N THR A 282 -7.15 -7.30 -10.36
CA THR A 282 -6.71 -6.79 -11.67
C THR A 282 -6.07 -7.87 -12.55
N LEU A 283 -5.90 -9.09 -12.02
CA LEU A 283 -5.15 -10.14 -12.71
C LEU A 283 -5.80 -10.56 -14.03
N HIS A 284 -7.12 -10.74 -14.04
CA HIS A 284 -7.85 -11.18 -15.24
C HIS A 284 -7.75 -10.15 -16.38
N VAL A 285 -7.74 -8.84 -16.05
CA VAL A 285 -7.54 -7.77 -17.05
C VAL A 285 -6.11 -7.78 -17.58
N ALA A 286 -5.11 -7.88 -16.69
CA ALA A 286 -3.71 -7.96 -17.09
C ALA A 286 -3.47 -9.14 -18.05
N LYS A 287 -4.04 -10.30 -17.71
CA LYS A 287 -3.98 -11.49 -18.57
C LYS A 287 -4.60 -11.23 -19.94
N LYS A 288 -5.81 -10.64 -20.02
CA LYS A 288 -6.44 -10.30 -21.31
C LYS A 288 -5.58 -9.33 -22.14
N VAL A 289 -4.96 -8.34 -21.54
CA VAL A 289 -4.03 -7.43 -22.22
C VAL A 289 -2.83 -8.20 -22.78
N LYS A 290 -2.23 -9.12 -22.02
CA LYS A 290 -1.14 -9.97 -22.50
C LYS A 290 -1.57 -10.88 -23.64
N GLU A 291 -2.72 -11.55 -23.50
CA GLU A 291 -3.30 -12.44 -24.52
C GLU A 291 -3.65 -11.71 -25.83
N SER A 292 -3.94 -10.42 -25.76
CA SER A 292 -4.20 -9.59 -26.94
C SER A 292 -2.97 -9.37 -27.82
N GLY A 293 -1.76 -9.71 -27.32
CA GLY A 293 -0.50 -9.50 -28.00
C GLY A 293 0.02 -8.07 -27.98
N ALA A 294 -0.51 -7.22 -27.10
CA ALA A 294 -0.03 -5.85 -26.92
C ALA A 294 1.46 -5.82 -26.54
N LYS A 295 2.23 -4.99 -27.26
CA LYS A 295 3.71 -4.95 -27.16
C LYS A 295 4.18 -3.83 -26.21
N LEU A 296 3.77 -3.92 -24.96
CA LEU A 296 4.22 -3.05 -23.88
C LEU A 296 4.39 -3.88 -22.59
N VAL A 297 5.09 -3.34 -21.60
CA VAL A 297 5.21 -4.01 -20.32
C VAL A 297 3.91 -3.86 -19.55
N VAL A 298 3.31 -5.00 -19.17
CA VAL A 298 2.09 -5.03 -18.36
C VAL A 298 2.44 -5.26 -16.90
N ALA A 299 2.13 -4.27 -16.07
CA ALA A 299 2.20 -4.40 -14.62
C ALA A 299 0.79 -4.37 -14.02
N ALA A 300 0.64 -4.88 -12.81
CA ALA A 300 -0.64 -4.81 -12.13
C ALA A 300 -0.49 -4.57 -10.62
N ALA A 301 -1.44 -3.81 -10.05
CA ALA A 301 -1.53 -3.49 -8.63
C ALA A 301 -2.89 -3.88 -8.07
N GLY A 302 -2.95 -4.19 -6.76
CA GLY A 302 -4.19 -4.53 -6.08
C GLY A 302 -4.23 -5.99 -5.60
N GLY A 303 -3.49 -6.27 -4.52
CA GLY A 303 -3.52 -7.61 -3.89
C GLY A 303 -2.27 -8.48 -4.10
N TYR A 304 -1.24 -8.00 -4.75
CA TYR A 304 -0.01 -8.75 -5.08
C TYR A 304 0.98 -8.88 -3.89
N GLY A 305 0.48 -9.23 -2.71
CA GLY A 305 1.32 -9.42 -1.51
C GLY A 305 1.93 -10.82 -1.36
N ASN A 306 1.36 -11.85 -2.02
CA ASN A 306 1.84 -13.21 -1.91
C ASN A 306 2.89 -13.52 -3.00
N PRO A 307 4.17 -13.75 -2.65
CA PRO A 307 5.23 -13.94 -3.64
C PRO A 307 5.07 -15.24 -4.46
N ARG A 308 4.44 -16.27 -3.91
CA ARG A 308 4.20 -17.54 -4.64
C ARG A 308 3.19 -17.36 -5.77
N TYR A 309 2.18 -16.53 -5.56
CA TYR A 309 1.23 -16.17 -6.62
C TYR A 309 1.89 -15.28 -7.67
N ASN A 310 2.67 -14.28 -7.24
CA ASN A 310 3.41 -13.40 -8.15
C ASN A 310 4.37 -14.18 -9.05
N GLU A 311 5.12 -15.14 -8.48
CA GLU A 311 5.98 -16.06 -9.25
C GLU A 311 5.19 -16.81 -10.33
N ARG A 312 4.07 -17.41 -9.94
CA ARG A 312 3.20 -18.16 -10.87
C ARG A 312 2.66 -17.27 -11.97
N PHE A 313 2.12 -16.09 -11.65
CA PHE A 313 1.52 -15.20 -12.64
C PHE A 313 2.52 -14.72 -13.70
N ILE A 314 3.75 -14.43 -13.27
CA ILE A 314 4.83 -14.05 -14.20
C ILE A 314 5.30 -15.24 -15.01
N ALA A 315 5.49 -16.41 -14.38
CA ALA A 315 5.89 -17.65 -15.06
C ALA A 315 4.90 -18.08 -16.15
N GLU A 316 3.60 -17.89 -15.90
CA GLU A 316 2.51 -18.20 -16.84
C GLU A 316 2.27 -17.08 -17.87
N GLY A 317 3.04 -16.00 -17.83
CA GLY A 317 2.93 -14.88 -18.77
C GLY A 317 1.65 -14.05 -18.64
N MET A 318 0.96 -14.10 -17.48
CA MET A 318 -0.26 -13.34 -17.24
C MET A 318 0.02 -11.83 -17.09
N LEU A 319 1.23 -11.47 -16.67
CA LEU A 319 1.74 -10.10 -16.54
C LEU A 319 3.28 -10.12 -16.54
N ASP A 320 3.91 -8.97 -16.70
CA ASP A 320 5.37 -8.85 -16.73
C ASP A 320 5.96 -8.41 -15.39
N MET A 321 5.24 -7.57 -14.63
CA MET A 321 5.68 -7.01 -13.35
C MET A 321 4.52 -6.89 -12.36
N VAL A 322 4.84 -6.90 -11.08
CA VAL A 322 3.87 -6.72 -9.99
C VAL A 322 4.15 -5.44 -9.21
N ALA A 323 3.09 -4.65 -8.99
CA ALA A 323 3.17 -3.44 -8.19
C ALA A 323 2.70 -3.74 -6.75
N ILE A 324 3.65 -3.66 -5.82
CA ILE A 324 3.48 -4.09 -4.42
C ILE A 324 3.54 -2.86 -3.51
N GLY A 325 2.39 -2.36 -3.06
CA GLY A 325 2.31 -1.18 -2.21
C GLY A 325 2.36 -1.53 -0.72
N ARG A 326 1.21 -1.74 -0.11
CA ARG A 326 1.04 -1.94 1.35
C ARG A 326 1.86 -3.08 1.93
N GLN A 327 2.21 -4.09 1.14
CA GLN A 327 3.05 -5.19 1.59
C GLN A 327 4.48 -4.71 1.90
N PHE A 328 5.05 -3.80 1.10
CA PHE A 328 6.33 -3.16 1.41
C PHE A 328 6.28 -2.25 2.64
N ILE A 329 5.12 -1.62 2.91
CA ILE A 329 4.91 -0.87 4.16
C ILE A 329 4.90 -1.83 5.37
N CYS A 330 4.22 -2.96 5.22
CA CYS A 330 4.12 -3.97 6.28
C CYS A 330 5.46 -4.68 6.55
N ASP A 331 6.22 -4.94 5.49
CA ASP A 331 7.52 -5.61 5.55
C ASP A 331 8.48 -5.03 4.52
N SER A 332 9.32 -4.10 4.93
CA SER A 332 10.34 -3.49 4.06
C SER A 332 11.41 -4.49 3.61
N ASN A 333 11.53 -5.64 4.29
CA ASN A 333 12.45 -6.72 3.93
C ASN A 333 11.80 -7.78 3.02
N TYR A 334 10.60 -7.52 2.50
CA TYR A 334 9.84 -8.45 1.66
C TYR A 334 10.68 -9.09 0.55
N GLY A 335 11.30 -8.28 -0.31
CA GLY A 335 12.13 -8.79 -1.41
C GLY A 335 13.37 -9.54 -0.93
N LYS A 336 14.05 -9.06 0.14
CA LYS A 336 15.19 -9.76 0.73
C LYS A 336 14.80 -11.18 1.16
N LYS A 337 13.65 -11.35 1.82
CA LYS A 337 13.16 -12.65 2.26
C LYS A 337 12.85 -13.59 1.09
N ILE A 338 12.41 -13.04 -0.06
CA ILE A 338 12.23 -13.77 -1.30
C ILE A 338 13.57 -14.21 -1.89
N TYR A 339 14.57 -13.31 -1.94
CA TYR A 339 15.93 -13.64 -2.39
C TYR A 339 16.59 -14.75 -1.54
N GLU A 340 16.25 -14.81 -0.27
CA GLU A 340 16.77 -15.79 0.69
C GLU A 340 15.92 -17.07 0.78
N ASP A 341 14.93 -17.26 -0.10
CA ASP A 341 13.97 -18.40 -0.10
C ASP A 341 13.26 -18.60 1.26
N ARG A 342 12.89 -17.50 1.92
CA ARG A 342 12.20 -17.49 3.22
C ARG A 342 10.84 -16.77 3.14
N PRO A 343 9.93 -17.16 2.22
CA PRO A 343 8.64 -16.48 2.05
C PRO A 343 7.73 -16.59 3.29
N GLU A 344 7.90 -17.62 4.12
CA GLU A 344 7.16 -17.83 5.35
C GLU A 344 7.54 -16.84 6.46
N ASP A 345 8.67 -16.15 6.32
CA ASP A 345 9.12 -15.11 7.25
C ASP A 345 8.64 -13.70 6.84
N ILE A 346 7.93 -13.57 5.74
CA ILE A 346 7.32 -12.31 5.32
C ILE A 346 6.17 -11.98 6.28
N VAL A 347 6.19 -10.76 6.85
CA VAL A 347 5.07 -10.23 7.63
C VAL A 347 3.89 -9.96 6.69
N PRO A 348 2.78 -10.70 6.78
CA PRO A 348 1.68 -10.54 5.83
C PRO A 348 0.88 -9.26 6.11
N CYS A 349 0.65 -8.47 5.06
CA CYS A 349 -0.22 -7.30 5.14
C CYS A 349 -1.66 -7.72 5.44
N GLN A 350 -2.24 -7.16 6.52
CA GLN A 350 -3.61 -7.47 6.95
C GLN A 350 -4.70 -6.76 6.13
N ARG A 351 -4.32 -5.97 5.13
CA ARG A 351 -5.23 -5.18 4.27
C ARG A 351 -6.17 -4.25 5.05
N CYS A 352 -5.82 -3.87 6.27
CA CYS A 352 -6.63 -3.02 7.15
C CYS A 352 -6.66 -1.53 6.76
N ALA A 353 -5.88 -1.12 5.75
CA ALA A 353 -5.75 0.23 5.20
C ALA A 353 -5.35 1.33 6.20
N LYS A 354 -5.01 1.03 7.45
CA LYS A 354 -4.59 2.03 8.45
C LYS A 354 -3.38 2.89 8.03
N CYS A 355 -2.57 2.39 7.09
CA CYS A 355 -1.46 3.15 6.52
C CYS A 355 -1.87 4.19 5.46
N HIS A 356 -3.14 4.19 5.02
CA HIS A 356 -3.65 5.06 3.96
C HIS A 356 -4.89 5.86 4.35
N VAL A 357 -5.76 5.29 5.18
CA VAL A 357 -7.06 5.89 5.49
C VAL A 357 -7.01 6.47 6.89
N PRO A 358 -7.17 7.79 7.04
CA PRO A 358 -7.32 8.40 8.35
C PRO A 358 -8.66 7.98 8.97
N TYR A 359 -8.67 7.82 10.29
CA TYR A 359 -9.93 7.66 11.02
C TYR A 359 -10.72 8.98 10.99
N GLU A 360 -11.99 8.92 10.67
CA GLU A 360 -12.89 10.07 10.53
C GLU A 360 -13.00 10.97 11.78
N LYS A 361 -12.60 10.49 12.95
CA LYS A 361 -12.78 11.20 14.24
C LYS A 361 -11.61 11.08 15.20
N GLY A 362 -10.39 10.83 14.71
CA GLY A 362 -9.21 10.67 15.58
C GLY A 362 -7.99 11.45 15.08
N PRO A 363 -6.91 11.48 15.87
CA PRO A 363 -5.65 12.00 15.36
C PRO A 363 -5.26 11.23 14.11
N TRP A 364 -4.81 11.94 13.09
CA TRP A 364 -4.38 11.40 11.79
C TRP A 364 -3.07 10.60 11.97
N ILE A 365 -3.16 9.47 12.69
CA ILE A 365 -2.02 8.59 12.93
C ILE A 365 -2.12 7.44 11.93
N PHE A 366 -1.32 7.52 10.89
CA PHE A 366 -1.16 6.45 9.92
C PHE A 366 -0.15 5.45 10.47
N VAL A 367 -0.62 4.28 10.87
CA VAL A 367 0.20 3.21 11.43
C VAL A 367 -0.01 1.92 10.64
N CYS A 368 0.96 1.04 10.66
CA CYS A 368 0.77 -0.32 10.16
C CYS A 368 0.45 -1.27 11.30
N SER A 369 -0.65 -2.01 11.19
CA SER A 369 -1.02 -3.01 12.21
C SER A 369 -0.05 -4.20 12.28
N GLY A 370 0.72 -4.45 11.22
CA GLY A 370 1.69 -5.56 11.15
C GLY A 370 3.16 -5.12 11.29
N ASN A 371 3.43 -3.80 11.28
CA ASN A 371 4.79 -3.27 11.37
C ASN A 371 4.87 -2.20 12.46
N PRO A 372 5.27 -2.56 13.68
CA PRO A 372 5.34 -1.63 14.80
C PRO A 372 6.46 -0.59 14.65
N THR A 373 7.43 -0.80 13.76
CA THR A 373 8.56 0.11 13.56
C THR A 373 8.34 1.10 12.43
N MET A 374 7.19 1.00 11.75
CA MET A 374 6.88 1.89 10.64
C MET A 374 6.95 3.35 11.08
N GLY A 375 7.71 4.15 10.32
CA GLY A 375 7.88 5.59 10.56
C GLY A 375 8.93 5.98 11.60
N ILE A 376 9.47 5.00 12.32
CA ILE A 376 10.54 5.22 13.30
C ILE A 376 11.72 4.26 13.10
N ALA A 377 11.69 3.45 12.03
CA ALA A 377 12.73 2.46 11.75
C ALA A 377 14.11 3.10 11.59
N ASP A 378 14.19 4.26 10.97
CA ASP A 378 15.42 5.05 10.80
C ASP A 378 16.10 5.40 12.14
N ARG A 379 15.31 5.56 13.19
CA ARG A 379 15.78 5.84 14.55
C ARG A 379 16.03 4.56 15.33
N LEU A 380 15.08 3.62 15.27
CA LEU A 380 15.17 2.36 16.02
C LEU A 380 16.37 1.53 15.60
N ASP A 381 16.68 1.45 14.31
CA ASP A 381 17.87 0.73 13.80
C ASP A 381 19.18 1.27 14.38
N LYS A 382 19.20 2.54 14.80
CA LYS A 382 20.36 3.19 15.45
C LYS A 382 20.35 3.13 16.98
N MET A 383 19.15 3.09 17.59
CA MET A 383 18.95 3.22 19.04
C MET A 383 18.73 1.89 19.75
N VAL A 384 18.13 0.91 19.08
CA VAL A 384 17.82 -0.39 19.67
C VAL A 384 18.93 -1.37 19.33
N SER A 385 19.86 -1.55 20.28
CA SER A 385 20.95 -2.48 20.18
C SER A 385 20.67 -3.77 20.98
N PRO A 386 21.43 -4.84 20.77
CA PRO A 386 21.45 -6.00 21.68
C PRO A 386 21.66 -5.57 23.12
N ALA A 387 21.04 -6.29 24.05
CA ALA A 387 21.13 -5.97 25.47
C ALA A 387 22.58 -6.17 25.97
N VAL A 388 23.17 -5.12 26.56
CA VAL A 388 24.49 -5.20 27.19
C VAL A 388 24.49 -6.20 28.35
N CYS A 389 23.38 -6.24 29.11
CA CYS A 389 23.16 -7.20 30.20
C CYS A 389 21.89 -8.00 29.90
N PRO A 390 22.00 -9.20 29.31
CA PRO A 390 20.84 -10.09 29.10
C PRO A 390 20.11 -10.40 30.41
N LYS A 391 18.79 -10.25 30.39
CA LYS A 391 17.90 -10.50 31.53
C LYS A 391 17.10 -11.79 31.34
N LYS A 392 16.63 -12.36 32.45
CA LYS A 392 15.60 -13.40 32.47
C LYS A 392 14.25 -12.70 32.49
N VAL A 393 13.50 -12.81 31.40
CA VAL A 393 12.24 -12.07 31.18
C VAL A 393 11.07 -13.05 31.13
N ALA A 394 10.03 -12.80 31.92
CA ALA A 394 8.74 -13.45 31.75
C ALA A 394 7.81 -12.59 30.91
N VAL A 395 7.12 -13.21 29.93
CA VAL A 395 5.99 -12.61 29.22
C VAL A 395 4.75 -13.40 29.56
N VAL A 396 3.71 -12.73 30.04
CA VAL A 396 2.45 -13.35 30.48
C VAL A 396 1.34 -13.01 29.48
N GLY A 397 0.87 -14.02 28.76
CA GLY A 397 -0.15 -13.94 27.74
C GLY A 397 0.40 -14.14 26.32
N GLY A 398 -0.10 -15.16 25.62
CA GLY A 398 0.29 -15.57 24.26
C GLY A 398 -0.55 -14.94 23.15
N GLY A 399 -1.20 -13.79 23.41
CA GLY A 399 -1.84 -12.97 22.40
C GLY A 399 -0.81 -12.20 21.56
N ILE A 400 -1.26 -11.39 20.59
CA ILE A 400 -0.36 -10.66 19.65
C ILE A 400 0.65 -9.79 20.40
N ALA A 401 0.22 -9.04 21.42
CA ALA A 401 1.11 -8.18 22.19
C ALA A 401 2.20 -8.98 22.93
N GLY A 402 1.84 -10.12 23.53
CA GLY A 402 2.81 -10.97 24.22
C GLY A 402 3.75 -11.69 23.25
N MET A 403 3.25 -12.16 22.10
CA MET A 403 4.09 -12.75 21.06
C MET A 403 5.11 -11.76 20.53
N GLU A 404 4.70 -10.52 20.22
CA GLU A 404 5.61 -9.48 19.73
C GLU A 404 6.65 -9.10 20.80
N ALA A 405 6.21 -8.90 22.06
CA ALA A 405 7.13 -8.62 23.17
C ALA A 405 8.16 -9.74 23.37
N THR A 406 7.72 -10.99 23.21
CA THR A 406 8.59 -12.18 23.29
C THR A 406 9.65 -12.17 22.20
N LEU A 407 9.23 -11.92 20.94
CA LEU A 407 10.12 -11.90 19.78
C LEU A 407 11.14 -10.77 19.92
N GLU A 408 10.71 -9.58 20.31
CA GLU A 408 11.60 -8.43 20.44
C GLU A 408 12.59 -8.61 21.60
N ALA A 409 12.14 -9.07 22.75
CA ALA A 409 13.04 -9.35 23.87
C ALA A 409 14.06 -10.45 23.51
N SER A 410 13.65 -11.50 22.78
CA SER A 410 14.54 -12.56 22.31
C SER A 410 15.57 -12.05 21.30
N ARG A 411 15.14 -11.21 20.32
CA ARG A 411 16.06 -10.57 19.34
C ARG A 411 17.13 -9.72 20.02
N ARG A 412 16.79 -9.07 21.12
CA ARG A 412 17.71 -8.29 21.93
C ARG A 412 18.66 -9.12 22.79
N GLY A 413 18.53 -10.46 22.80
CA GLY A 413 19.41 -11.39 23.51
C GLY A 413 18.98 -11.70 24.95
N HIS A 414 17.75 -11.35 25.36
CA HIS A 414 17.21 -11.74 26.67
C HIS A 414 16.82 -13.23 26.69
N ARG A 415 16.84 -13.85 27.88
CA ARG A 415 16.31 -15.20 28.12
C ARG A 415 14.82 -15.09 28.42
N VAL A 416 13.98 -15.42 27.44
CA VAL A 416 12.54 -15.18 27.51
C VAL A 416 11.78 -16.47 27.81
N THR A 417 10.82 -16.39 28.73
CA THR A 417 9.78 -17.40 28.95
C THR A 417 8.42 -16.79 28.66
N LEU A 418 7.70 -17.36 27.69
CA LEU A 418 6.32 -16.97 27.35
C LEU A 418 5.35 -17.95 28.04
N TYR A 419 4.44 -17.41 28.86
CA TYR A 419 3.35 -18.13 29.50
C TYR A 419 2.03 -17.86 28.79
N GLU A 420 1.29 -18.90 28.48
CA GLU A 420 -0.08 -18.83 27.97
C GLU A 420 -0.97 -19.83 28.72
N LYS A 421 -2.09 -19.34 29.27
CA LYS A 421 -3.03 -20.18 30.04
C LYS A 421 -3.78 -21.19 29.17
N SER A 422 -4.00 -20.88 27.89
CA SER A 422 -4.64 -21.81 26.95
C SER A 422 -3.63 -22.78 26.33
N ALA A 423 -4.16 -23.80 25.65
CA ALA A 423 -3.32 -24.79 24.96
C ALA A 423 -2.69 -24.25 23.65
N GLN A 424 -3.03 -23.02 23.23
CA GLN A 424 -2.58 -22.46 21.95
C GLN A 424 -2.35 -20.95 22.02
N LEU A 425 -1.42 -20.47 21.18
CA LEU A 425 -1.15 -19.05 21.01
C LEU A 425 -2.21 -18.40 20.11
N GLY A 426 -2.33 -17.07 20.17
CA GLY A 426 -3.19 -16.27 19.28
C GLY A 426 -4.14 -15.33 20.02
N GLY A 427 -4.48 -15.63 21.28
CA GLY A 427 -5.35 -14.77 22.09
C GLY A 427 -6.67 -14.45 21.41
N GLN A 428 -7.08 -13.15 21.41
CA GLN A 428 -8.32 -12.68 20.78
C GLN A 428 -8.41 -12.94 19.27
N LEU A 429 -7.28 -13.11 18.57
CA LEU A 429 -7.31 -13.40 17.13
C LEU A 429 -7.83 -14.79 16.80
N LEU A 430 -7.85 -15.72 17.75
CA LEU A 430 -8.47 -17.03 17.57
C LEU A 430 -9.98 -16.95 17.27
N HIS A 431 -10.61 -15.86 17.68
CA HIS A 431 -12.02 -15.58 17.42
C HIS A 431 -12.21 -14.52 16.32
N ALA A 432 -11.37 -13.49 16.33
CA ALA A 432 -11.52 -12.36 15.41
C ALA A 432 -11.28 -12.72 13.93
N ASP A 433 -10.52 -13.78 13.64
CA ASP A 433 -10.23 -14.25 12.28
C ASP A 433 -11.20 -15.33 11.76
N TYR A 434 -12.23 -15.66 12.54
CA TYR A 434 -13.20 -16.70 12.21
C TYR A 434 -13.92 -16.49 10.88
N PRO A 435 -14.46 -15.29 10.55
CA PRO A 435 -15.10 -15.08 9.26
C PRO A 435 -14.10 -15.29 8.10
N GLU A 436 -14.56 -15.98 7.05
CA GLU A 436 -13.70 -16.37 5.92
C GLU A 436 -13.01 -15.17 5.25
N PHE A 437 -13.73 -14.07 5.06
CA PHE A 437 -13.19 -12.85 4.47
C PHE A 437 -12.08 -12.18 5.30
N LYS A 438 -11.91 -12.57 6.57
CA LYS A 438 -10.82 -12.11 7.44
C LYS A 438 -9.54 -12.97 7.32
N TRP A 439 -9.41 -13.73 6.25
CA TRP A 439 -8.21 -14.52 5.98
C TRP A 439 -6.88 -13.74 6.09
N PRO A 440 -6.80 -12.41 5.79
CA PRO A 440 -5.53 -11.70 6.00
C PRO A 440 -5.14 -11.60 7.48
N LEU A 441 -6.12 -11.49 8.36
CA LEU A 441 -5.90 -11.47 9.81
C LEU A 441 -5.47 -12.87 10.32
N ARG A 442 -6.05 -13.93 9.76
CA ARG A 442 -5.65 -15.32 10.03
C ARG A 442 -4.20 -15.56 9.63
N ASN A 443 -3.82 -15.15 8.43
CA ASN A 443 -2.44 -15.26 7.95
C ASN A 443 -1.44 -14.54 8.87
N PHE A 444 -1.81 -13.38 9.39
CA PHE A 444 -0.97 -12.63 10.34
C PHE A 444 -0.85 -13.34 11.69
N LYS A 445 -1.95 -13.87 12.25
CA LYS A 445 -1.92 -14.67 13.46
C LYS A 445 -0.99 -15.88 13.29
N ASP A 446 -1.17 -16.63 12.21
CA ASP A 446 -0.39 -17.82 11.93
C ASP A 446 1.10 -17.51 11.69
N TYR A 447 1.39 -16.36 11.06
CA TYR A 447 2.74 -15.84 10.95
C TYR A 447 3.36 -15.61 12.35
N MET A 448 2.68 -14.88 13.24
CA MET A 448 3.16 -14.58 14.58
C MET A 448 3.44 -15.85 15.40
N ILE A 449 2.53 -16.81 15.33
CA ILE A 449 2.70 -18.12 15.99
C ILE A 449 3.96 -18.82 15.45
N ARG A 450 4.13 -18.88 14.13
CA ARG A 450 5.34 -19.50 13.52
C ARG A 450 6.62 -18.81 13.97
N GLN A 451 6.64 -17.47 14.05
CA GLN A 451 7.84 -16.75 14.48
C GLN A 451 8.18 -17.07 15.95
N VAL A 452 7.18 -17.13 16.82
CA VAL A 452 7.40 -17.52 18.23
C VAL A 452 7.93 -18.96 18.34
N LEU A 453 7.39 -19.89 17.56
CA LEU A 453 7.84 -21.30 17.56
C LEU A 453 9.27 -21.46 16.99
N LYS A 454 9.72 -20.56 16.11
CA LYS A 454 11.10 -20.52 15.60
C LYS A 454 12.08 -19.83 16.57
N ALA A 455 11.58 -19.00 17.48
CA ALA A 455 12.42 -18.21 18.38
C ALA A 455 13.09 -19.07 19.46
N ASN A 456 14.30 -18.66 19.87
CA ASN A 456 15.00 -19.31 21.00
C ASN A 456 14.45 -18.81 22.34
N ILE A 457 13.30 -19.36 22.74
CA ILE A 457 12.58 -19.00 23.96
C ILE A 457 12.08 -20.24 24.70
N THR A 458 11.68 -20.09 25.96
CA THR A 458 10.92 -21.11 26.68
C THR A 458 9.42 -20.82 26.53
N LEU A 459 8.67 -21.75 25.94
CA LEU A 459 7.21 -21.64 25.78
C LEU A 459 6.49 -22.55 26.77
N LYS A 460 5.60 -21.97 27.59
CA LYS A 460 4.76 -22.69 28.57
C LYS A 460 3.28 -22.49 28.23
N LEU A 461 2.73 -23.38 27.42
CA LEU A 461 1.28 -23.46 27.12
C LEU A 461 0.52 -24.17 28.23
N GLY A 462 -0.80 -23.95 28.35
CA GLY A 462 -1.66 -24.53 29.38
C GLY A 462 -1.23 -24.15 30.80
N THR A 463 -0.51 -23.01 30.93
CA THR A 463 0.12 -22.61 32.19
C THR A 463 -0.33 -21.22 32.60
N GLU A 464 -1.15 -21.12 33.64
CA GLU A 464 -1.53 -19.83 34.21
C GLU A 464 -0.37 -19.25 35.04
N ALA A 465 0.15 -18.12 34.62
CA ALA A 465 1.24 -17.40 35.29
C ALA A 465 0.70 -16.55 36.44
N THR A 466 0.44 -17.17 37.59
CA THR A 466 0.06 -16.44 38.80
C THR A 466 1.26 -15.65 39.38
N PRO A 467 1.04 -14.59 40.20
CA PRO A 467 2.12 -13.88 40.87
C PRO A 467 3.07 -14.82 41.63
N ALA A 468 2.55 -15.89 42.26
CA ALA A 468 3.36 -16.87 42.98
C ALA A 468 4.29 -17.66 42.05
N VAL A 469 3.78 -18.11 40.88
CA VAL A 469 4.58 -18.82 39.86
C VAL A 469 5.72 -17.93 39.35
N ILE A 470 5.41 -16.66 39.07
CA ILE A 470 6.41 -15.70 38.54
C ILE A 470 7.46 -15.39 39.60
N ALA A 471 7.04 -15.19 40.86
CA ALA A 471 7.97 -14.89 41.96
C ALA A 471 8.94 -16.04 42.26
N ALA A 472 8.45 -17.29 42.18
CA ALA A 472 9.27 -18.49 42.43
C ALA A 472 10.37 -18.71 41.40
N GLU A 473 10.20 -18.22 40.18
CA GLU A 473 11.13 -18.41 39.05
C GLU A 473 12.28 -17.36 38.99
N GLY A 474 12.20 -16.29 39.78
CA GLY A 474 13.26 -15.27 39.88
C GLY A 474 13.55 -14.55 38.57
N TYR A 475 12.55 -13.98 37.93
CA TYR A 475 12.69 -13.15 36.72
C TYR A 475 13.21 -11.75 37.08
N ASP A 476 14.08 -11.20 36.19
CA ASP A 476 14.58 -9.83 36.30
C ASP A 476 13.52 -8.80 35.85
N ALA A 477 12.62 -9.21 34.94
CA ALA A 477 11.53 -8.39 34.45
C ALA A 477 10.32 -9.24 34.03
N VAL A 478 9.13 -8.64 34.15
CA VAL A 478 7.86 -9.26 33.74
C VAL A 478 7.11 -8.32 32.82
N ILE A 479 6.69 -8.84 31.65
CA ILE A 479 5.83 -8.12 30.71
C ILE A 479 4.44 -8.75 30.81
N VAL A 480 3.44 -7.96 31.19
CA VAL A 480 2.05 -8.39 31.33
C VAL A 480 1.28 -8.04 30.07
N ALA A 481 0.83 -9.06 29.32
CA ALA A 481 0.12 -8.95 28.05
C ALA A 481 -1.16 -9.82 28.04
N ILE A 482 -1.90 -9.82 29.15
CA ILE A 482 -3.04 -10.71 29.40
C ILE A 482 -4.31 -10.35 28.62
N GLY A 483 -4.29 -9.25 27.86
CA GLY A 483 -5.41 -8.82 27.02
C GLY A 483 -6.55 -8.20 27.83
N ALA A 484 -7.75 -8.29 27.29
CA ALA A 484 -8.99 -7.78 27.91
C ALA A 484 -10.13 -8.77 27.70
N GLU A 485 -11.12 -8.71 28.56
CA GLU A 485 -12.36 -9.46 28.43
C GLU A 485 -13.52 -8.50 28.05
N PRO A 486 -14.50 -8.97 27.27
CA PRO A 486 -15.70 -8.20 26.99
C PRO A 486 -16.43 -7.83 28.28
N LYS A 487 -16.85 -6.58 28.38
CA LYS A 487 -17.64 -6.14 29.52
C LYS A 487 -19.09 -6.56 29.36
N ASN A 488 -19.65 -7.25 30.36
CA ASN A 488 -21.06 -7.59 30.37
C ASN A 488 -21.92 -6.32 30.47
N LEU A 489 -23.02 -6.30 29.74
CA LEU A 489 -23.98 -5.20 29.80
C LEU A 489 -24.73 -5.21 31.15
N SER A 490 -24.86 -4.06 31.80
CA SER A 490 -25.64 -3.89 33.03
C SER A 490 -27.07 -3.47 32.70
N ILE A 491 -27.80 -4.34 31.97
CA ILE A 491 -29.21 -4.14 31.62
C ILE A 491 -30.07 -5.28 32.16
N PRO A 492 -31.36 -5.05 32.48
CA PRO A 492 -32.25 -6.11 32.95
C PRO A 492 -32.32 -7.28 31.97
N GLY A 493 -32.05 -8.51 32.46
CA GLY A 493 -32.09 -9.74 31.66
C GLY A 493 -30.79 -10.08 30.97
N ALA A 494 -29.70 -9.30 31.13
CA ALA A 494 -28.40 -9.63 30.57
C ALA A 494 -27.78 -10.94 31.11
N ASP A 495 -28.24 -11.39 32.27
CA ASP A 495 -27.89 -12.64 32.94
C ASP A 495 -28.72 -13.86 32.47
N SER A 496 -29.66 -13.65 31.56
CA SER A 496 -30.50 -14.72 31.01
C SER A 496 -29.64 -15.73 30.22
N LYS A 497 -29.97 -17.03 30.35
CA LYS A 497 -29.37 -18.10 29.54
C LYS A 497 -29.56 -17.92 28.01
N LYS A 498 -30.47 -17.04 27.60
CA LYS A 498 -30.68 -16.67 26.19
C LYS A 498 -29.70 -15.61 25.68
N VAL A 499 -28.93 -14.98 26.58
CA VAL A 499 -27.92 -13.99 26.22
C VAL A 499 -26.58 -14.70 26.10
N VAL A 500 -26.00 -14.62 24.91
CA VAL A 500 -24.68 -15.20 24.62
C VAL A 500 -23.73 -14.11 24.15
N MET A 501 -22.47 -14.19 24.56
CA MET A 501 -21.44 -13.28 24.10
C MET A 501 -21.02 -13.62 22.67
N PRO A 502 -20.70 -12.62 21.81
CA PRO A 502 -20.34 -12.88 20.41
C PRO A 502 -19.22 -13.92 20.23
N ILE A 503 -18.24 -13.95 21.15
CA ILE A 503 -17.14 -14.91 21.11
C ILE A 503 -17.63 -16.36 21.26
N ALA A 504 -18.67 -16.60 22.04
CA ALA A 504 -19.24 -17.93 22.25
C ALA A 504 -20.12 -18.43 21.08
N VAL A 505 -20.40 -17.55 20.11
CA VAL A 505 -21.22 -17.90 18.93
C VAL A 505 -20.38 -18.51 17.82
N TYR A 506 -19.13 -18.11 17.68
CA TYR A 506 -18.29 -18.56 16.58
C TYR A 506 -18.03 -20.07 16.61
N GLY A 507 -18.45 -20.77 15.55
CA GLY A 507 -18.40 -22.23 15.44
C GLY A 507 -19.57 -22.95 16.16
N HIS A 508 -20.56 -22.21 16.64
CA HIS A 508 -21.75 -22.69 17.34
C HIS A 508 -23.01 -21.97 16.86
N GLU A 509 -22.99 -21.48 15.61
CA GLU A 509 -24.10 -20.71 15.04
C GLU A 509 -25.39 -21.51 14.96
N GLU A 510 -25.30 -22.82 14.83
CA GLU A 510 -26.45 -23.75 14.81
C GLU A 510 -27.20 -23.83 16.14
N GLU A 511 -26.55 -23.44 17.25
CA GLU A 511 -27.19 -23.40 18.59
C GLU A 511 -28.07 -22.17 18.78
N LEU A 512 -27.98 -21.19 17.87
CA LEU A 512 -28.77 -19.97 17.94
C LEU A 512 -30.21 -20.22 17.51
N GLY A 513 -31.15 -19.54 18.16
CA GLY A 513 -32.56 -19.57 17.77
C GLY A 513 -32.80 -18.85 16.42
N LYS A 514 -34.00 -19.05 15.87
CA LYS A 514 -34.41 -18.43 14.58
C LYS A 514 -34.54 -16.90 14.64
N ILE A 515 -34.71 -16.33 15.83
CA ILE A 515 -34.84 -14.89 16.05
C ILE A 515 -33.70 -14.46 16.94
N ILE A 516 -32.81 -13.62 16.41
CA ILE A 516 -31.62 -13.13 17.07
C ILE A 516 -31.69 -11.62 17.19
N VAL A 517 -31.42 -11.10 18.39
CA VAL A 517 -31.26 -9.67 18.64
C VAL A 517 -29.81 -9.39 18.98
N VAL A 518 -29.17 -8.49 18.24
CA VAL A 518 -27.81 -8.04 18.50
C VAL A 518 -27.87 -6.72 19.25
N VAL A 519 -27.14 -6.64 20.37
CA VAL A 519 -27.11 -5.46 21.24
C VAL A 519 -25.66 -4.97 21.37
N GLY A 520 -25.42 -3.70 20.94
CA GLY A 520 -24.10 -3.06 20.99
C GLY A 520 -23.57 -2.57 19.67
#